data_b583eb95a756f282184ef1dc8320fe80
#
_entry.id   b583eb95a756f282184ef1dc8320fe80
#
_cell.length_a   1.000
_cell.length_b   1.000
_cell.length_c   1.000
_cell.angle_alpha   90.00
_cell.angle_beta   90.00
_cell.angle_gamma   90.00
#
_symmetry.space_group_name_H-M   'P 1'
#
loop_
_entity.id
_entity.type
_entity.pdbx_description
1 polymer ?
#
loop_
_entity_poly.entity_id
_entity_poly.type
_entity_poly.pdbx_seq_one_letter_code
_entity_poly.pdbx_strand_id
1 'polypeptide(L)'
;MTEKEYNKCVDLYSDNLFRFIIKNLDHAEDARDVVQNSFEILWKHCQDVPFEKAKSYLFTVGYHNMIDHVRKVKRITLVDQFKEEEKIADHKITNAKEVIDKALARLSEV
;
A
#
# COMPACT_ATOMS: atom_id res chain seq x y z
N MET A 1 -0.75 -18.42 9.54
CA MET A 1 0.01 -19.14 8.49
C MET A 1 1.39 -19.51 9.00
N THR A 2 2.00 -20.51 8.39
CA THR A 2 3.33 -20.99 8.77
C THR A 2 4.41 -20.16 8.06
N GLU A 3 5.66 -20.34 8.51
CA GLU A 3 6.81 -19.71 7.85
C GLU A 3 6.94 -20.13 6.39
N LYS A 4 6.70 -21.40 6.07
CA LYS A 4 6.70 -21.89 4.70
C LYS A 4 5.66 -21.19 3.85
N GLU A 5 4.47 -21.01 4.40
CA GLU A 5 3.38 -20.31 3.73
C GLU A 5 3.71 -18.83 3.52
N TYR A 6 4.34 -18.20 4.49
CA TYR A 6 4.81 -16.83 4.38
C TYR A 6 5.84 -16.69 3.24
N ASN A 7 6.84 -17.56 3.20
CA ASN A 7 7.85 -17.57 2.16
C ASN A 7 7.23 -17.78 0.78
N LYS A 8 6.21 -18.62 0.70
CA LYS A 8 5.46 -18.82 -0.53
C LYS A 8 4.72 -17.56 -0.96
N CYS A 9 4.16 -16.82 -0.02
CA CYS A 9 3.53 -15.52 -0.30
C CYS A 9 4.55 -14.53 -0.87
N VAL A 10 5.75 -14.47 -0.31
CA VAL A 10 6.81 -13.61 -0.82
C VAL A 10 7.12 -13.95 -2.28
N ASP A 11 7.30 -15.23 -2.59
CA ASP A 11 7.61 -15.68 -3.93
C ASP A 11 6.46 -15.42 -4.91
N LEU A 12 5.22 -15.61 -4.49
CA LEU A 12 4.06 -15.49 -5.37
C LEU A 12 3.62 -14.04 -5.59
N TYR A 13 3.72 -13.20 -4.57
CA TYR A 13 3.06 -11.89 -4.58
C TYR A 13 3.99 -10.70 -4.58
N SER A 14 5.29 -10.88 -4.34
CA SER A 14 6.21 -9.75 -4.22
C SER A 14 6.28 -8.94 -5.53
N ASP A 15 6.40 -9.60 -6.67
CA ASP A 15 6.44 -8.96 -7.97
C ASP A 15 5.10 -8.27 -8.31
N ASN A 16 4.00 -8.96 -8.08
CA ASN A 16 2.67 -8.42 -8.34
C ASN A 16 2.37 -7.19 -7.47
N LEU A 17 2.75 -7.25 -6.21
CA LEU A 17 2.58 -6.14 -5.29
C LEU A 17 3.45 -4.94 -5.71
N PHE A 18 4.71 -5.20 -6.08
CA PHE A 18 5.60 -4.17 -6.57
C PHE A 18 5.04 -3.48 -7.82
N ARG A 19 4.57 -4.23 -8.78
CA ARG A 19 3.96 -3.69 -10.01
C ARG A 19 2.73 -2.85 -9.72
N PHE A 20 1.91 -3.32 -8.79
CA PHE A 20 0.72 -2.59 -8.37
C PHE A 20 1.09 -1.24 -7.74
N ILE A 21 2.08 -1.24 -6.87
CA ILE A 21 2.50 -0.04 -6.16
C ILE A 21 3.23 0.93 -7.08
N ILE A 22 4.11 0.46 -7.95
CA ILE A 22 4.90 1.32 -8.83
C ILE A 22 4.04 2.06 -9.86
N LYS A 23 2.88 1.54 -10.20
CA LYS A 23 1.92 2.24 -11.06
C LYS A 23 1.40 3.53 -10.42
N ASN A 24 1.43 3.60 -9.10
CA ASN A 24 0.90 4.71 -8.33
C ASN A 24 2.00 5.56 -7.67
N LEU A 25 3.22 5.04 -7.62
CA LEU A 25 4.40 5.74 -7.14
C LEU A 25 5.42 5.82 -8.27
N ASP A 26 5.88 7.02 -8.59
CA ASP A 26 6.81 7.24 -9.71
C ASP A 26 8.25 6.82 -9.40
N HIS A 27 8.55 6.47 -8.16
CA HIS A 27 9.89 6.13 -7.70
C HIS A 27 9.98 4.65 -7.31
N ALA A 28 10.88 3.93 -7.96
CA ALA A 28 11.08 2.50 -7.69
C ALA A 28 11.57 2.22 -6.27
N GLU A 29 12.41 3.09 -5.71
CA GLU A 29 12.92 2.93 -4.35
C GLU A 29 11.79 3.03 -3.32
N ASP A 30 10.91 4.00 -3.50
CA ASP A 30 9.74 4.18 -2.63
C ASP A 30 8.80 2.98 -2.74
N ALA A 31 8.59 2.48 -3.95
CA ALA A 31 7.77 1.29 -4.16
C ALA A 31 8.35 0.07 -3.45
N ARG A 32 9.66 -0.13 -3.50
CA ARG A 32 10.33 -1.22 -2.79
C ARG A 32 10.18 -1.10 -1.29
N ASP A 33 10.31 0.10 -0.74
CA ASP A 33 10.13 0.34 0.68
C ASP A 33 8.72 0.00 1.13
N VAL A 34 7.72 0.38 0.35
CA VAL A 34 6.32 0.06 0.63
C VAL A 34 6.08 -1.45 0.59
N VAL A 35 6.64 -2.14 -0.41
CA VAL A 35 6.53 -3.59 -0.54
C VAL A 35 7.17 -4.28 0.66
N GLN A 36 8.39 -3.88 1.02
CA GLN A 36 9.10 -4.46 2.15
C GLN A 36 8.34 -4.26 3.45
N ASN A 37 7.87 -3.06 3.70
CA ASN A 37 7.06 -2.72 4.87
C ASN A 37 5.79 -3.56 4.95
N SER A 38 5.14 -3.78 3.81
CA SER A 38 3.92 -4.57 3.73
C SER A 38 4.18 -6.03 4.12
N PHE A 39 5.28 -6.61 3.65
CA PHE A 39 5.66 -7.98 4.03
C PHE A 39 6.07 -8.07 5.50
N GLU A 40 6.72 -7.05 6.05
CA GLU A 40 7.03 -7.01 7.47
C GLU A 40 5.77 -7.02 8.34
N ILE A 41 4.76 -6.27 7.95
CA ILE A 41 3.47 -6.24 8.64
C ILE A 41 2.79 -7.61 8.53
N LEU A 42 2.80 -8.21 7.35
CA LEU A 42 2.27 -9.56 7.17
C LEU A 42 2.97 -10.57 8.08
N TRP A 43 4.30 -10.47 8.20
CA TRP A 43 5.08 -11.34 9.07
C TRP A 43 4.69 -11.18 10.55
N LYS A 44 4.52 -9.93 11.01
CA LYS A 44 4.09 -9.66 12.38
C LYS A 44 2.74 -10.27 12.71
N HIS A 45 1.85 -10.36 11.74
CA HIS A 45 0.49 -10.87 11.92
C HIS A 45 0.28 -12.24 11.27
N CYS A 46 1.36 -12.92 10.90
CA CYS A 46 1.26 -14.17 10.15
C CYS A 46 0.50 -15.27 10.89
N GLN A 47 0.54 -15.27 12.22
CA GLN A 47 -0.20 -16.25 13.01
C GLN A 47 -1.72 -16.04 12.95
N ASP A 48 -2.14 -14.78 12.77
CA ASP A 48 -3.56 -14.42 12.75
C ASP A 48 -4.15 -14.43 11.35
N VAL A 49 -3.30 -14.45 10.32
CA VAL A 49 -3.73 -14.38 8.91
C VAL A 49 -3.64 -15.77 8.28
N PRO A 50 -4.77 -16.36 7.84
CA PRO A 50 -4.72 -17.59 7.07
C PRO A 50 -4.05 -17.40 5.72
N PHE A 51 -3.38 -18.43 5.24
CA PHE A 51 -2.72 -18.40 3.92
C PHE A 51 -3.70 -17.97 2.80
N GLU A 52 -4.92 -18.46 2.86
CA GLU A 52 -5.96 -18.16 1.88
C GLU A 52 -6.32 -16.68 1.80
N LYS A 53 -6.16 -15.95 2.89
CA LYS A 53 -6.45 -14.53 2.98
C LYS A 53 -5.19 -13.65 2.91
N ALA A 54 -4.02 -14.26 2.82
CA ALA A 54 -2.75 -13.56 2.83
C ALA A 54 -2.62 -12.57 1.67
N LYS A 55 -3.05 -12.94 0.47
CA LYS A 55 -3.03 -12.07 -0.69
C LYS A 55 -3.84 -10.80 -0.46
N SER A 56 -5.09 -10.94 -0.06
CA SER A 56 -5.98 -9.80 0.19
C SER A 56 -5.44 -8.91 1.31
N TYR A 57 -4.97 -9.52 2.37
CA TYR A 57 -4.37 -8.82 3.49
C TYR A 57 -3.14 -8.02 3.05
N LEU A 58 -2.23 -8.67 2.32
CA LEU A 58 -0.99 -8.07 1.85
C LEU A 58 -1.25 -6.87 0.92
N PHE A 59 -2.15 -7.03 -0.03
CA PHE A 59 -2.49 -5.94 -0.96
C PHE A 59 -3.19 -4.79 -0.24
N THR A 60 -4.03 -5.06 0.73
CA THR A 60 -4.67 -4.04 1.55
C THR A 60 -3.65 -3.24 2.34
N VAL A 61 -2.73 -3.93 3.01
CA VAL A 61 -1.64 -3.29 3.77
C VAL A 61 -0.74 -2.48 2.84
N GLY A 62 -0.37 -3.05 1.70
CA GLY A 62 0.46 -2.37 0.70
C GLY A 62 -0.19 -1.09 0.20
N TYR A 63 -1.48 -1.15 -0.06
CA TYR A 63 -2.24 0.01 -0.53
C TYR A 63 -2.27 1.11 0.53
N HIS A 64 -2.54 0.77 1.79
CA HIS A 64 -2.52 1.73 2.90
C HIS A 64 -1.15 2.37 3.08
N ASN A 65 -0.09 1.57 3.03
CA ASN A 65 1.27 2.09 3.14
C ASN A 65 1.62 3.03 1.99
N MET A 66 1.19 2.70 0.78
CA MET A 66 1.38 3.54 -0.40
C MET A 66 0.69 4.90 -0.21
N ILE A 67 -0.55 4.90 0.25
CA ILE A 67 -1.30 6.14 0.46
C ILE A 67 -0.66 6.98 1.57
N ASP A 68 -0.23 6.36 2.65
CA ASP A 68 0.47 7.06 3.73
C ASP A 68 1.76 7.70 3.23
N HIS A 69 2.50 7.00 2.38
CA HIS A 69 3.71 7.51 1.77
C HIS A 69 3.43 8.74 0.89
N VAL A 70 2.41 8.66 0.04
CA VAL A 70 1.99 9.78 -0.82
C VAL A 70 1.58 10.98 0.03
N ARG A 71 0.85 10.77 1.11
CA ARG A 71 0.45 11.84 2.03
C ARG A 71 1.64 12.52 2.67
N LYS A 72 2.64 11.78 3.11
CA LYS A 72 3.86 12.32 3.70
C LYS A 72 4.63 13.18 2.71
N VAL A 73 4.81 12.69 1.49
CA VAL A 73 5.50 13.42 0.43
C VAL A 73 4.76 14.72 0.10
N LYS A 74 3.44 14.66 -0.02
CA LYS A 74 2.64 15.86 -0.29
C LYS A 74 2.68 16.87 0.84
N ARG A 75 2.69 16.43 2.10
CA ARG A 75 2.83 17.34 3.25
C ARG A 75 4.15 18.09 3.20
N ILE A 76 5.26 17.41 2.88
CA ILE A 76 6.58 18.02 2.76
C ILE A 76 6.57 19.02 1.62
N THR A 77 5.98 18.67 0.48
CA THR A 77 5.87 19.57 -0.67
C THR A 77 4.97 20.77 -0.37
N LEU A 78 3.88 20.57 0.37
CA LEU A 78 2.93 21.62 0.74
C LEU A 78 3.53 22.64 1.72
N VAL A 79 4.44 22.24 2.58
CA VAL A 79 5.15 23.15 3.47
C VAL A 79 6.03 24.11 2.66
N ASP A 80 6.58 23.65 1.54
CA ASP A 80 7.42 24.47 0.65
C ASP A 80 6.59 25.32 -0.34
N GLN A 81 5.36 24.92 -0.69
CA GLN A 81 4.53 25.59 -1.69
C GLN A 81 3.18 26.08 -1.13
N PHE A 82 3.21 26.74 -0.09
CA PHE A 82 2.19 26.95 0.92
C PHE A 82 0.81 27.48 0.54
N LYS A 83 0.42 27.95 -0.60
CA LYS A 83 -0.94 28.54 -0.73
C LYS A 83 -1.69 28.27 -2.03
N GLU A 84 -1.01 27.93 -3.09
CA GLU A 84 -1.66 27.76 -4.38
C GLU A 84 -2.09 26.32 -4.65
N GLU A 85 -1.45 25.34 -4.01
CA GLU A 85 -1.69 23.93 -4.24
C GLU A 85 -2.55 23.28 -3.16
N GLU A 86 -2.86 23.97 -2.09
CA GLU A 86 -3.62 23.41 -0.96
C GLU A 86 -4.99 22.85 -1.39
N LYS A 87 -5.72 23.57 -2.24
CA LYS A 87 -7.01 23.12 -2.76
C LYS A 87 -6.88 21.91 -3.69
N ILE A 88 -5.84 21.89 -4.51
CA ILE A 88 -5.57 20.79 -5.44
C ILE A 88 -5.11 19.55 -4.68
N ALA A 89 -4.27 19.71 -3.67
CA ALA A 89 -3.81 18.64 -2.82
C ALA A 89 -4.95 18.01 -2.01
N ASP A 90 -5.83 18.83 -1.44
CA ASP A 90 -7.02 18.36 -0.72
C ASP A 90 -7.93 17.54 -1.63
N HIS A 91 -8.15 18.01 -2.86
CA HIS A 91 -8.94 17.29 -3.84
C HIS A 91 -8.33 15.95 -4.22
N LYS A 92 -7.02 15.90 -4.44
CA LYS A 92 -6.30 14.65 -4.72
C LYS A 92 -6.35 13.67 -3.54
N ILE A 93 -6.22 14.17 -2.32
CA ILE A 93 -6.33 13.35 -1.11
C ILE A 93 -7.73 12.75 -1.00
N THR A 94 -8.77 13.50 -1.30
CA THR A 94 -10.15 13.02 -1.30
C THR A 94 -10.35 11.91 -2.32
N ASN A 95 -9.83 12.07 -3.54
CA ASN A 95 -9.90 11.05 -4.58
C ASN A 95 -9.14 9.77 -4.19
N ALA A 96 -7.99 9.93 -3.57
CA ALA A 96 -7.20 8.78 -3.08
C ALA A 96 -7.98 7.99 -2.04
N LYS A 97 -8.70 8.67 -1.15
CA LYS A 97 -9.52 8.02 -0.14
C LYS A 97 -10.66 7.21 -0.75
N GLU A 98 -11.34 7.75 -1.75
CA GLU A 98 -12.38 7.03 -2.49
C GLU A 98 -11.83 5.78 -3.18
N VAL A 99 -10.66 5.88 -3.79
CA VAL A 99 -10.01 4.74 -4.44
C VAL A 99 -9.65 3.67 -3.42
N ILE A 100 -9.17 4.05 -2.24
CA ILE A 100 -8.88 3.10 -1.17
C ILE A 100 -10.14 2.36 -0.73
N ASP A 101 -11.22 3.07 -0.51
CA ASP A 101 -12.49 2.47 -0.07
C ASP A 101 -13.01 1.47 -1.10
N LYS A 102 -12.92 1.79 -2.38
CA LYS A 102 -13.28 0.87 -3.46
C LYS A 102 -12.37 -0.35 -3.51
N ALA A 103 -11.07 -0.16 -3.34
CA ALA A 103 -10.10 -1.26 -3.33
C ALA A 103 -10.34 -2.19 -2.15
N LEU A 104 -10.61 -1.64 -0.97
CA LEU A 104 -10.94 -2.42 0.23
C LEU A 104 -12.22 -3.20 0.05
N ALA A 105 -13.25 -2.61 -0.55
CA ALA A 105 -14.50 -3.30 -0.84
C ALA A 105 -14.28 -4.48 -1.78
N ARG A 106 -13.46 -4.32 -2.81
CA ARG A 106 -13.11 -5.42 -3.73
C ARG A 106 -12.32 -6.53 -3.06
N LEU A 107 -11.37 -6.18 -2.20
CA LEU A 107 -10.55 -7.15 -1.50
C LEU A 107 -11.35 -7.93 -0.45
N SER A 108 -12.35 -7.31 0.14
CA SER A 108 -13.20 -7.99 1.13
C SER A 108 -14.22 -8.93 0.50
N GLU A 109 -14.52 -8.80 -0.78
CA GLU A 109 -15.40 -9.71 -1.51
C GLU A 109 -14.69 -10.99 -1.98
N VAL A 110 -13.38 -11.01 -1.95
CA VAL A 110 -12.57 -12.16 -2.34
C VAL A 110 -12.21 -12.99 -1.12
#